data_3a3a9984597d18638184d68275454633
#
_entry.id   3a3a9984597d18638184d68275454633
#
_cell.length_a   1.000
_cell.length_b   1.000
_cell.length_c   1.000
_cell.angle_alpha   90.00
_cell.angle_beta   90.00
_cell.angle_gamma   90.00
#
_symmetry.space_group_name_H-M   'P 1'
#
loop_
_entity.id
_entity.type
_entity.pdbx_description
1 polymer ?
#
loop_
_entity_poly.entity_id
_entity_poly.type
_entity_poly.pdbx_seq_one_letter_code
_entity_poly.pdbx_strand_id
1 'polypeptide(L)'
;MSLNFPLLLVIAVAVSGLLALVDLLFFAPRRKAAIAAYGSQVAEPDQAVVDQLNKEPVLIEYGKSFFPVLAIVLVLRSFIVEPFQIPSGSMRPTLEVGDFILVNKFAYGIRLPVLDTKIIPIGDPQRGDVMVFRYPSDPQVNYIKRVIGLPGDRIRYSSTKRLYINDKLVAETLLGQEPASLGTAELFTEKLGKVEHMIRKEMGRYRMEPGKEWVVPAGHYFMMGDNRDNSNDSRYWNDPKIPKDLLGMVPDQNIVGKAFAIWMTWPDPKLKNLPSFSRDRLIH
;
A
#
# COMPACT_ATOMS: atom_id res chain seq x y z
N MET A 1 -15.08 -13.96 -7.19
CA MET A 1 -14.94 -12.55 -7.63
C MET A 1 -14.60 -11.73 -6.39
N SER A 2 -13.38 -11.27 -6.24
CA SER A 2 -13.05 -10.31 -5.19
C SER A 2 -13.71 -8.98 -5.56
N LEU A 3 -14.60 -8.48 -4.72
CA LEU A 3 -15.20 -7.16 -4.87
C LEU A 3 -14.08 -6.10 -4.92
N ASN A 4 -14.01 -5.35 -6.01
CA ASN A 4 -13.07 -4.23 -6.13
C ASN A 4 -13.57 -3.08 -5.24
N PHE A 5 -13.20 -3.12 -3.95
CA PHE A 5 -13.66 -2.15 -2.95
C PHE A 5 -13.33 -0.69 -3.33
N PRO A 6 -12.14 -0.35 -3.87
CA PRO A 6 -11.87 1.00 -4.37
C PRO A 6 -12.88 1.47 -5.41
N LEU A 7 -13.24 0.63 -6.38
CA LEU A 7 -14.24 0.97 -7.40
C LEU A 7 -15.61 1.20 -6.79
N LEU A 8 -16.05 0.34 -5.86
CA LEU A 8 -17.32 0.51 -5.16
C LEU A 8 -17.37 1.82 -4.40
N LEU A 9 -16.29 2.19 -3.72
CA LEU A 9 -16.20 3.44 -2.97
C LEU A 9 -16.29 4.67 -3.90
N VAL A 10 -15.59 4.63 -5.04
CA VAL A 10 -15.68 5.71 -6.06
C VAL A 10 -17.12 5.84 -6.58
N ILE A 11 -17.78 4.73 -6.89
CA ILE A 11 -19.17 4.73 -7.35
C ILE A 11 -20.09 5.29 -6.26
N ALA A 12 -19.93 4.86 -5.01
CA ALA A 12 -20.75 5.34 -3.90
C ALA A 12 -20.61 6.86 -3.67
N VAL A 13 -19.36 7.38 -3.74
CA VAL A 13 -19.11 8.83 -3.66
C VAL A 13 -19.71 9.57 -4.86
N ALA A 14 -19.56 9.04 -6.07
CA ALA A 14 -20.10 9.67 -7.27
C ALA A 14 -21.65 9.74 -7.22
N VAL A 15 -22.30 8.65 -6.82
CA VAL A 15 -23.77 8.59 -6.73
C VAL A 15 -24.28 9.52 -5.62
N SER A 16 -23.70 9.44 -4.42
CA SER A 16 -24.11 10.31 -3.30
C SER A 16 -23.85 11.80 -3.57
N GLY A 17 -22.71 12.12 -4.20
CA GLY A 17 -22.39 13.49 -4.63
C GLY A 17 -23.33 14.00 -5.72
N LEU A 18 -23.71 13.14 -6.69
CA LEU A 18 -24.70 13.50 -7.72
C LEU A 18 -26.07 13.80 -7.09
N LEU A 19 -26.53 12.96 -6.14
CA LEU A 19 -27.78 13.22 -5.42
C LEU A 19 -27.73 14.54 -4.65
N ALA A 20 -26.62 14.83 -3.97
CA ALA A 20 -26.43 16.10 -3.28
C ALA A 20 -26.43 17.31 -4.25
N LEU A 21 -25.81 17.16 -5.42
CA LEU A 21 -25.76 18.20 -6.45
C LEU A 21 -27.15 18.44 -7.06
N VAL A 22 -27.90 17.37 -7.33
CA VAL A 22 -29.28 17.45 -7.84
C VAL A 22 -30.18 18.17 -6.83
N ASP A 23 -30.05 17.88 -5.55
CA ASP A 23 -30.74 18.60 -4.50
C ASP A 23 -30.41 20.09 -4.52
N LEU A 24 -29.12 20.42 -4.51
CA LEU A 24 -28.62 21.78 -4.46
C LEU A 24 -29.15 22.65 -5.65
N LEU A 25 -29.18 22.04 -6.85
CA LEU A 25 -29.53 22.77 -8.08
C LEU A 25 -31.03 22.81 -8.36
N PHE A 26 -31.77 21.77 -7.97
CA PHE A 26 -33.18 21.64 -8.41
C PHE A 26 -34.17 21.59 -7.25
N PHE A 27 -33.94 20.85 -6.19
CA PHE A 27 -34.93 20.66 -5.13
C PHE A 27 -34.82 21.69 -4.00
N ALA A 28 -33.62 22.01 -3.54
CA ALA A 28 -33.41 22.97 -2.47
C ALA A 28 -33.91 24.38 -2.84
N PRO A 29 -33.69 24.91 -4.07
CA PRO A 29 -34.29 26.20 -4.47
C PRO A 29 -35.81 26.18 -4.48
N ARG A 30 -36.41 25.06 -4.94
CA ARG A 30 -37.88 24.91 -4.97
C ARG A 30 -38.46 24.88 -3.56
N ARG A 31 -37.86 24.15 -2.62
CA ARG A 31 -38.27 24.13 -1.21
C ARG A 31 -38.15 25.50 -0.58
N LYS A 32 -37.06 26.22 -0.80
CA LYS A 32 -36.86 27.58 -0.31
C LYS A 32 -37.92 28.57 -0.86
N ALA A 33 -38.23 28.46 -2.15
CA ALA A 33 -39.24 29.29 -2.77
C ALA A 33 -40.65 29.00 -2.22
N ALA A 34 -41.00 27.72 -1.99
CA ALA A 34 -42.26 27.30 -1.40
C ALA A 34 -42.42 27.82 0.05
N ILE A 35 -41.38 27.72 0.85
CA ILE A 35 -41.36 28.24 2.23
C ILE A 35 -41.48 29.76 2.24
N ALA A 36 -40.80 30.47 1.35
CA ALA A 36 -40.91 31.93 1.23
C ALA A 36 -42.32 32.38 0.79
N ALA A 37 -42.91 31.67 -0.16
CA ALA A 37 -44.27 31.94 -0.61
C ALA A 37 -45.31 31.73 0.51
N TYR A 38 -45.14 30.65 1.30
CA TYR A 38 -46.00 30.40 2.47
C TYR A 38 -45.86 31.51 3.51
N GLY A 39 -44.62 31.86 3.88
CA GLY A 39 -44.34 32.92 4.87
C GLY A 39 -44.86 34.32 4.46
N SER A 40 -44.99 34.58 3.14
CA SER A 40 -45.57 35.85 2.66
C SER A 40 -47.11 35.90 2.73
N GLN A 41 -47.78 34.75 2.88
CA GLN A 41 -49.23 34.62 2.89
C GLN A 41 -49.82 34.54 4.31
N VAL A 42 -49.01 34.29 5.34
CA VAL A 42 -49.43 34.05 6.72
C VAL A 42 -48.66 34.95 7.68
N ALA A 43 -49.34 35.64 8.58
CA ALA A 43 -48.71 36.55 9.56
C ALA A 43 -47.81 35.78 10.58
N GLU A 44 -48.24 34.57 10.97
CA GLU A 44 -47.46 33.67 11.82
C GLU A 44 -47.36 32.28 11.14
N PRO A 45 -46.22 31.93 10.53
CA PRO A 45 -46.04 30.65 9.85
C PRO A 45 -46.07 29.49 10.85
N ASP A 46 -46.91 28.49 10.57
CA ASP A 46 -46.94 27.24 11.33
C ASP A 46 -45.68 26.42 11.05
N GLN A 47 -44.91 26.08 12.10
CA GLN A 47 -43.66 25.35 12.01
C GLN A 47 -43.88 23.96 11.39
N ALA A 48 -45.01 23.30 11.68
CA ALA A 48 -45.28 21.96 11.11
C ALA A 48 -45.42 22.01 9.59
N VAL A 49 -46.03 23.10 9.05
CA VAL A 49 -46.14 23.29 7.59
C VAL A 49 -44.75 23.60 6.97
N VAL A 50 -43.96 24.44 7.63
CA VAL A 50 -42.58 24.74 7.18
C VAL A 50 -41.74 23.49 7.14
N ASP A 51 -41.80 22.63 8.18
CA ASP A 51 -41.09 21.38 8.24
C ASP A 51 -41.52 20.40 7.14
N GLN A 52 -42.82 20.36 6.84
CA GLN A 52 -43.35 19.55 5.73
C GLN A 52 -42.88 20.07 4.36
N LEU A 53 -42.87 21.38 4.13
CA LEU A 53 -42.36 21.99 2.90
C LEU A 53 -40.84 21.79 2.73
N ASN A 54 -40.09 21.73 3.83
CA ASN A 54 -38.66 21.55 3.83
C ASN A 54 -38.24 20.06 3.72
N LYS A 55 -39.20 19.13 3.81
CA LYS A 55 -38.91 17.70 3.79
C LYS A 55 -38.21 17.26 2.49
N GLU A 56 -37.07 16.63 2.64
CA GLU A 56 -36.28 16.11 1.54
C GLU A 56 -36.80 14.73 1.11
N PRO A 57 -36.72 14.39 -0.19
CA PRO A 57 -36.88 12.99 -0.62
C PRO A 57 -35.86 12.09 0.06
N VAL A 58 -36.29 10.93 0.55
CA VAL A 58 -35.48 10.00 1.36
C VAL A 58 -34.13 9.67 0.69
N LEU A 59 -34.11 9.42 -0.62
CA LEU A 59 -32.86 9.13 -1.36
C LEU A 59 -31.87 10.30 -1.36
N ILE A 60 -32.39 11.53 -1.42
CA ILE A 60 -31.56 12.74 -1.41
C ILE A 60 -30.99 12.97 -0.01
N GLU A 61 -31.81 12.82 1.02
CA GLU A 61 -31.41 12.94 2.42
C GLU A 61 -30.24 11.97 2.75
N TYR A 62 -30.37 10.68 2.41
CA TYR A 62 -29.29 9.71 2.59
C TYR A 62 -28.07 10.05 1.73
N GLY A 63 -28.26 10.42 0.46
CA GLY A 63 -27.15 10.80 -0.42
C GLY A 63 -26.32 11.95 0.16
N LYS A 64 -26.98 12.99 0.65
CA LYS A 64 -26.33 14.15 1.30
C LYS A 64 -25.62 13.77 2.61
N SER A 65 -26.26 12.94 3.43
CA SER A 65 -25.71 12.53 4.73
C SER A 65 -24.47 11.65 4.59
N PHE A 66 -24.47 10.74 3.63
CA PHE A 66 -23.34 9.83 3.42
C PHE A 66 -22.21 10.44 2.59
N PHE A 67 -22.48 11.40 1.70
CA PHE A 67 -21.48 11.96 0.80
C PHE A 67 -20.22 12.48 1.51
N PRO A 68 -20.27 13.33 2.56
CA PRO A 68 -19.06 13.86 3.19
C PRO A 68 -18.22 12.75 3.84
N VAL A 69 -18.87 11.77 4.48
CA VAL A 69 -18.17 10.66 5.13
C VAL A 69 -17.50 9.78 4.08
N LEU A 70 -18.22 9.39 3.02
CA LEU A 70 -17.68 8.59 1.93
C LEU A 70 -16.56 9.33 1.19
N ALA A 71 -16.68 10.63 0.98
CA ALA A 71 -15.66 11.46 0.35
C ALA A 71 -14.38 11.52 1.20
N ILE A 72 -14.50 11.71 2.52
CA ILE A 72 -13.36 11.69 3.43
C ILE A 72 -12.68 10.31 3.40
N VAL A 73 -13.45 9.23 3.50
CA VAL A 73 -12.91 7.85 3.45
C VAL A 73 -12.21 7.59 2.10
N LEU A 74 -12.79 8.06 0.99
CA LEU A 74 -12.17 7.94 -0.34
C LEU A 74 -10.83 8.68 -0.38
N VAL A 75 -10.76 9.92 0.11
CA VAL A 75 -9.53 10.72 0.14
C VAL A 75 -8.47 10.06 1.01
N LEU A 76 -8.82 9.70 2.24
CA LEU A 76 -7.88 9.07 3.17
C LEU A 76 -7.31 7.79 2.58
N ARG A 77 -8.16 6.88 2.10
CA ARG A 77 -7.74 5.59 1.57
C ARG A 77 -7.02 5.68 0.23
N SER A 78 -7.46 6.58 -0.66
CA SER A 78 -6.88 6.68 -2.01
C SER A 78 -5.53 7.37 -2.03
N PHE A 79 -5.33 8.35 -1.14
CA PHE A 79 -4.20 9.26 -1.24
C PHE A 79 -3.27 9.25 -0.03
N ILE A 80 -3.72 8.85 1.17
CA ILE A 80 -2.93 9.05 2.37
C ILE A 80 -2.32 7.74 2.88
N VAL A 81 -3.12 6.87 3.49
CA VAL A 81 -2.63 5.67 4.16
C VAL A 81 -3.54 4.49 3.89
N GLU A 82 -2.94 3.35 3.57
CA GLU A 82 -3.65 2.09 3.40
C GLU A 82 -3.06 1.02 4.33
N PRO A 83 -3.89 0.34 5.15
CA PRO A 83 -3.43 -0.78 5.96
C PRO A 83 -3.29 -2.05 5.12
N PHE A 84 -2.20 -2.80 5.35
CA PHE A 84 -1.97 -4.12 4.76
C PHE A 84 -1.65 -5.12 5.85
N GLN A 85 -2.16 -6.35 5.72
CA GLN A 85 -1.77 -7.47 6.56
C GLN A 85 -0.63 -8.23 5.90
N ILE A 86 0.38 -8.64 6.68
CA ILE A 86 1.53 -9.41 6.20
C ILE A 86 1.18 -10.90 6.22
N PRO A 87 1.05 -11.54 5.04
CA PRO A 87 0.62 -12.93 4.94
C PRO A 87 1.78 -13.92 4.97
N SER A 88 3.02 -13.46 4.80
CA SER A 88 4.18 -14.35 4.64
C SER A 88 5.42 -13.87 5.39
N GLY A 89 6.33 -14.79 5.70
CA GLY A 89 7.57 -14.49 6.41
C GLY A 89 8.72 -13.97 5.52
N SER A 90 8.45 -13.50 4.30
CA SER A 90 9.51 -13.09 3.35
C SER A 90 10.28 -11.83 3.79
N MET A 91 9.74 -11.06 4.72
CA MET A 91 10.34 -9.84 5.27
C MET A 91 10.81 -10.01 6.72
N ARG A 92 10.85 -11.24 7.25
CA ARG A 92 11.45 -11.52 8.56
C ARG A 92 12.94 -11.18 8.58
N PRO A 93 13.46 -10.62 9.65
CA PRO A 93 12.83 -10.35 10.95
C PRO A 93 12.13 -8.98 11.03
N THR A 94 12.18 -8.18 9.97
CA THR A 94 11.59 -6.83 9.95
C THR A 94 10.08 -6.86 10.14
N LEU A 95 9.40 -7.74 9.38
CA LEU A 95 7.95 -7.95 9.46
C LEU A 95 7.64 -9.43 9.72
N GLU A 96 6.71 -9.67 10.63
CA GLU A 96 6.22 -11.01 10.96
C GLU A 96 4.87 -11.29 10.30
N VAL A 97 4.55 -12.59 10.15
CA VAL A 97 3.22 -12.99 9.67
C VAL A 97 2.16 -12.52 10.66
N GLY A 98 1.13 -11.84 10.14
CA GLY A 98 0.06 -11.27 10.94
C GLY A 98 0.31 -9.83 11.39
N ASP A 99 1.46 -9.23 11.10
CA ASP A 99 1.64 -7.80 11.29
C ASP A 99 0.71 -7.02 10.34
N PHE A 100 0.09 -5.96 10.86
CA PHE A 100 -0.64 -4.97 10.08
C PHE A 100 0.21 -3.72 9.96
N ILE A 101 0.53 -3.37 8.74
CA ILE A 101 1.37 -2.22 8.41
C ILE A 101 0.55 -1.07 7.85
N LEU A 102 1.07 0.14 8.00
CA LEU A 102 0.57 1.33 7.36
C LEU A 102 1.46 1.71 6.17
N VAL A 103 0.83 1.89 5.02
CA VAL A 103 1.50 2.23 3.76
C VAL A 103 1.15 3.65 3.35
N ASN A 104 2.16 4.50 3.26
CA ASN A 104 2.04 5.86 2.74
C ASN A 104 1.97 5.81 1.21
N LYS A 105 0.82 6.12 0.64
CA LYS A 105 0.56 6.06 -0.81
C LYS A 105 1.12 7.26 -1.56
N PHE A 106 1.26 8.40 -0.92
CA PHE A 106 1.78 9.62 -1.55
C PHE A 106 3.29 9.78 -1.42
N ALA A 107 3.99 8.86 -0.75
CA ALA A 107 5.45 8.94 -0.56
C ALA A 107 6.23 9.15 -1.87
N TYR A 108 5.75 8.56 -2.96
CA TYR A 108 6.40 8.61 -4.28
C TYR A 108 5.58 9.34 -5.35
N GLY A 109 4.48 9.96 -4.95
CA GLY A 109 3.60 10.72 -5.82
C GLY A 109 2.11 10.41 -5.61
N ILE A 110 1.26 11.34 -6.05
CA ILE A 110 -0.19 11.17 -6.00
C ILE A 110 -0.62 10.40 -7.26
N ARG A 111 -1.36 9.31 -7.05
CA ARG A 111 -1.91 8.46 -8.12
C ARG A 111 -3.43 8.53 -8.11
N LEU A 112 -4.03 8.51 -9.29
CA LEU A 112 -5.50 8.45 -9.39
C LEU A 112 -6.02 7.11 -8.86
N PRO A 113 -7.08 7.13 -8.05
CA PRO A 113 -7.71 5.88 -7.62
C PRO A 113 -8.21 5.09 -8.84
N VAL A 114 -8.14 3.74 -8.76
CA VAL A 114 -8.53 2.79 -9.81
C VAL A 114 -7.59 2.77 -11.02
N LEU A 115 -7.21 3.93 -11.56
CA LEU A 115 -6.34 4.04 -12.75
C LEU A 115 -4.85 3.93 -12.40
N ASP A 116 -4.47 4.21 -11.17
CA ASP A 116 -3.09 4.19 -10.63
C ASP A 116 -2.07 5.06 -11.39
N THR A 117 -2.55 5.92 -12.27
CA THR A 117 -1.72 6.86 -13.01
C THR A 117 -1.16 7.93 -12.06
N LYS A 118 0.17 8.09 -12.01
CA LYS A 118 0.85 9.13 -11.24
C LYS A 118 0.57 10.49 -11.87
N ILE A 119 -0.13 11.36 -11.14
CA ILE A 119 -0.49 12.72 -11.61
C ILE A 119 0.41 13.81 -11.03
N ILE A 120 0.92 13.60 -9.80
CA ILE A 120 1.84 14.54 -9.15
C ILE A 120 3.01 13.75 -8.60
N PRO A 121 4.25 13.95 -9.09
CA PRO A 121 5.45 13.38 -8.48
C PRO A 121 5.75 14.13 -7.17
N ILE A 122 6.07 13.39 -6.10
CA ILE A 122 6.44 13.97 -4.79
C ILE A 122 7.86 13.57 -4.42
N GLY A 123 8.23 12.31 -4.70
CA GLY A 123 9.55 11.79 -4.44
C GLY A 123 9.79 10.50 -5.21
N ASP A 124 11.01 9.99 -5.10
CA ASP A 124 11.40 8.71 -5.68
C ASP A 124 11.73 7.70 -4.57
N PRO A 125 11.50 6.39 -4.82
CA PRO A 125 11.94 5.34 -3.93
C PRO A 125 13.42 5.45 -3.61
N GLN A 126 13.74 5.31 -2.33
CA GLN A 126 15.10 5.34 -1.83
C GLN A 126 15.58 3.92 -1.52
N ARG A 127 16.89 3.70 -1.66
CA ARG A 127 17.50 2.43 -1.24
C ARG A 127 17.26 2.19 0.25
N GLY A 128 16.77 1.00 0.57
CA GLY A 128 16.39 0.63 1.93
C GLY A 128 14.91 0.82 2.26
N ASP A 129 14.13 1.55 1.45
CA ASP A 129 12.68 1.68 1.66
C ASP A 129 12.00 0.30 1.61
N VAL A 130 11.09 0.05 2.54
CA VAL A 130 10.18 -1.09 2.46
C VAL A 130 8.96 -0.67 1.65
N MET A 131 8.78 -1.30 0.50
CA MET A 131 7.80 -0.89 -0.52
C MET A 131 6.73 -1.96 -0.72
N VAL A 132 5.47 -1.53 -0.80
CA VAL A 132 4.37 -2.34 -1.32
C VAL A 132 4.20 -2.01 -2.79
N PHE A 133 4.11 -3.06 -3.62
CA PHE A 133 3.97 -2.93 -5.07
C PHE A 133 3.17 -4.10 -5.65
N ARG A 134 2.59 -3.91 -6.82
CA ARG A 134 1.95 -4.98 -7.57
C ARG A 134 2.99 -5.89 -8.21
N TYR A 135 2.83 -7.17 -8.05
CA TYR A 135 3.75 -8.15 -8.63
C TYR A 135 3.73 -8.05 -10.17
N PRO A 136 4.89 -7.87 -10.83
CA PRO A 136 4.91 -7.60 -12.28
C PRO A 136 4.27 -8.68 -13.14
N SER A 137 4.38 -9.96 -12.74
CA SER A 137 3.79 -11.08 -13.49
C SER A 137 2.30 -11.28 -13.19
N ASP A 138 1.81 -10.75 -12.06
CA ASP A 138 0.39 -10.78 -11.68
C ASP A 138 0.03 -9.52 -10.87
N PRO A 139 -0.37 -8.43 -11.54
CA PRO A 139 -0.67 -7.16 -10.89
C PRO A 139 -1.87 -7.17 -9.93
N GLN A 140 -2.61 -8.28 -9.84
CA GLN A 140 -3.67 -8.43 -8.84
C GLN A 140 -3.12 -8.79 -7.46
N VAL A 141 -1.86 -9.23 -7.39
CA VAL A 141 -1.18 -9.63 -6.14
C VAL A 141 -0.22 -8.53 -5.70
N ASN A 142 -0.39 -8.07 -4.46
CA ASN A 142 0.54 -7.13 -3.85
C ASN A 142 1.69 -7.88 -3.16
N TYR A 143 2.90 -7.42 -3.43
CA TYR A 143 4.12 -7.85 -2.74
C TYR A 143 4.65 -6.75 -1.85
N ILE A 144 5.38 -7.14 -0.81
CA ILE A 144 6.15 -6.23 0.03
C ILE A 144 7.59 -6.70 0.07
N LYS A 145 8.52 -5.82 -0.30
CA LYS A 145 9.96 -6.07 -0.30
C LYS A 145 10.73 -4.78 -0.01
N ARG A 146 12.02 -4.92 0.21
CA ARG A 146 12.94 -3.79 0.38
C ARG A 146 13.55 -3.39 -0.95
N VAL A 147 13.65 -2.08 -1.18
CA VAL A 147 14.34 -1.50 -2.35
C VAL A 147 15.83 -1.69 -2.18
N ILE A 148 16.43 -2.49 -3.05
CA ILE A 148 17.87 -2.77 -3.08
C ILE A 148 18.54 -1.99 -4.21
N GLY A 149 18.02 -2.08 -5.43
CA GLY A 149 18.57 -1.41 -6.60
C GLY A 149 17.69 -0.26 -7.08
N LEU A 150 18.33 0.85 -7.36
CA LEU A 150 17.75 2.04 -7.98
C LEU A 150 18.09 2.09 -9.48
N PRO A 151 17.39 2.87 -10.31
CA PRO A 151 17.71 3.05 -11.72
C PRO A 151 19.21 3.31 -11.95
N GLY A 152 19.84 2.55 -12.85
CA GLY A 152 21.25 2.62 -13.15
C GLY A 152 22.17 1.75 -12.29
N ASP A 153 21.67 1.14 -11.22
CA ASP A 153 22.50 0.28 -10.39
C ASP A 153 22.78 -1.07 -11.03
N ARG A 154 23.97 -1.59 -10.75
CA ARG A 154 24.37 -2.98 -11.03
C ARG A 154 24.29 -3.76 -9.72
N ILE A 155 23.44 -4.79 -9.70
CA ILE A 155 23.22 -5.63 -8.54
C ILE A 155 23.79 -7.01 -8.77
N ARG A 156 24.55 -7.53 -7.82
CA ARG A 156 25.06 -8.90 -7.83
C ARG A 156 24.88 -9.54 -6.46
N TYR A 157 24.35 -10.75 -6.44
CA TYR A 157 24.23 -11.55 -5.23
C TYR A 157 25.06 -12.81 -5.40
N SER A 158 26.08 -13.00 -4.55
CA SER A 158 27.05 -14.09 -4.70
C SER A 158 26.52 -15.43 -4.18
N SER A 159 27.18 -16.52 -4.57
CA SER A 159 26.94 -17.88 -4.03
C SER A 159 27.17 -17.94 -2.51
N THR A 160 28.01 -17.07 -1.97
CA THR A 160 28.24 -16.92 -0.52
C THR A 160 27.23 -16.00 0.16
N LYS A 161 26.12 -15.70 -0.52
CA LYS A 161 25.00 -14.87 -0.02
C LYS A 161 25.42 -13.45 0.36
N ARG A 162 26.39 -12.88 -0.38
CA ARG A 162 26.84 -11.49 -0.21
C ARG A 162 26.26 -10.61 -1.31
N LEU A 163 25.71 -9.46 -0.91
CA LEU A 163 25.15 -8.45 -1.81
C LEU A 163 26.22 -7.47 -2.25
N TYR A 164 26.28 -7.20 -3.55
CA TYR A 164 27.12 -6.16 -4.15
C TYR A 164 26.23 -5.19 -4.92
N ILE A 165 26.50 -3.92 -4.77
CA ILE A 165 25.84 -2.84 -5.50
C ILE A 165 26.94 -1.97 -6.14
N ASN A 166 26.93 -1.85 -7.47
CA ASN A 166 27.94 -1.14 -8.24
C ASN A 166 29.38 -1.60 -7.87
N ASP A 167 29.57 -2.92 -7.86
CA ASP A 167 30.80 -3.64 -7.50
C ASP A 167 31.27 -3.46 -6.03
N LYS A 168 30.54 -2.71 -5.22
CA LYS A 168 30.84 -2.51 -3.80
C LYS A 168 30.09 -3.52 -2.95
N LEU A 169 30.81 -4.24 -2.08
CA LEU A 169 30.22 -5.13 -1.11
C LEU A 169 29.38 -4.33 -0.11
N VAL A 170 28.14 -4.75 0.07
CA VAL A 170 27.27 -4.18 1.12
C VAL A 170 27.74 -4.73 2.47
N ALA A 171 27.96 -3.81 3.42
CA ALA A 171 28.43 -4.17 4.75
C ALA A 171 27.32 -4.89 5.53
N GLU A 172 27.70 -6.00 6.17
CA GLU A 172 26.83 -6.76 7.05
C GLU A 172 27.60 -7.21 8.29
N THR A 173 26.92 -7.23 9.45
CA THR A 173 27.48 -7.64 10.73
C THR A 173 26.61 -8.74 11.32
N LEU A 174 27.22 -9.87 11.70
CA LEU A 174 26.51 -10.97 12.33
C LEU A 174 26.00 -10.54 13.72
N LEU A 175 24.72 -10.73 13.98
CA LEU A 175 24.09 -10.47 15.27
C LEU A 175 23.92 -11.74 16.09
N GLY A 176 23.64 -12.87 15.46
CA GLY A 176 23.38 -14.12 16.14
C GLY A 176 22.81 -15.19 15.23
N GLN A 177 22.34 -16.26 15.84
CA GLN A 177 21.75 -17.40 15.15
C GLN A 177 20.40 -17.76 15.79
N GLU A 178 19.49 -18.30 14.99
CA GLU A 178 18.20 -18.83 15.43
C GLU A 178 17.88 -20.16 14.74
N PRO A 179 16.99 -20.99 15.32
CA PRO A 179 16.51 -22.20 14.64
C PRO A 179 15.80 -21.86 13.33
N ALA A 180 16.02 -22.69 12.31
CA ALA A 180 15.34 -22.61 11.03
C ALA A 180 14.70 -23.95 10.66
N SER A 181 13.84 -23.95 9.63
CA SER A 181 13.17 -25.17 9.16
C SER A 181 14.15 -26.24 8.67
N LEU A 182 15.31 -25.81 8.15
CA LEU A 182 16.38 -26.68 7.68
C LEU A 182 17.71 -26.28 8.35
N GLY A 183 17.84 -26.56 9.67
CA GLY A 183 19.05 -26.27 10.43
C GLY A 183 19.02 -24.91 11.15
N THR A 184 19.96 -24.02 10.84
CA THR A 184 20.16 -22.75 11.53
C THR A 184 20.06 -21.60 10.55
N ALA A 185 19.45 -20.51 10.98
CA ALA A 185 19.50 -19.22 10.29
C ALA A 185 20.39 -18.24 11.04
N GLU A 186 21.12 -17.44 10.30
CA GLU A 186 21.93 -16.34 10.80
C GLU A 186 21.20 -15.02 10.60
N LEU A 187 21.25 -14.19 11.63
CA LEU A 187 20.74 -12.83 11.63
C LEU A 187 21.90 -11.86 11.46
N PHE A 188 21.79 -10.96 10.53
CA PHE A 188 22.78 -9.90 10.29
C PHE A 188 22.09 -8.53 10.33
N THR A 189 22.85 -7.52 10.72
CA THR A 189 22.57 -6.15 10.35
C THR A 189 23.20 -5.87 8.99
N GLU A 190 22.45 -5.34 8.06
CA GLU A 190 22.91 -4.93 6.72
C GLU A 190 22.77 -3.41 6.56
N LYS A 191 23.78 -2.77 5.98
CA LYS A 191 23.81 -1.32 5.80
C LYS A 191 23.61 -0.94 4.33
N LEU A 192 22.41 -0.47 3.98
CA LEU A 192 22.05 0.01 2.65
C LEU A 192 22.10 1.55 2.60
N GLY A 193 23.26 2.11 2.32
CA GLY A 193 23.47 3.55 2.36
C GLY A 193 23.29 4.13 3.76
N LYS A 194 22.21 4.89 3.98
CA LYS A 194 21.86 5.46 5.28
C LYS A 194 20.96 4.57 6.14
N VAL A 195 20.36 3.54 5.55
CA VAL A 195 19.43 2.64 6.23
C VAL A 195 20.20 1.44 6.75
N GLU A 196 20.01 1.13 8.02
CA GLU A 196 20.50 -0.07 8.68
C GLU A 196 19.29 -0.92 9.07
N HIS A 197 19.30 -2.20 8.71
CA HIS A 197 18.18 -3.10 8.93
C HIS A 197 18.67 -4.53 9.14
N MET A 198 17.82 -5.36 9.71
CA MET A 198 18.13 -6.78 9.92
C MET A 198 17.74 -7.61 8.71
N ILE A 199 18.59 -8.61 8.43
CA ILE A 199 18.33 -9.64 7.44
C ILE A 199 18.53 -11.02 8.05
N ARG A 200 17.88 -12.01 7.43
CA ARG A 200 17.94 -13.42 7.82
C ARG A 200 18.42 -14.28 6.66
N LYS A 201 19.41 -15.13 6.93
CA LYS A 201 19.98 -16.09 5.97
C LYS A 201 19.91 -17.50 6.55
N GLU A 202 19.36 -18.48 5.82
CA GLU A 202 19.32 -19.88 6.23
C GLU A 202 20.60 -20.59 5.79
N MET A 203 21.32 -21.18 6.74
CA MET A 203 22.50 -21.98 6.45
C MET A 203 22.09 -23.29 5.74
N GLY A 204 22.84 -23.68 4.71
CA GLY A 204 22.55 -24.91 3.95
C GLY A 204 21.47 -24.80 2.87
N ARG A 205 20.75 -23.67 2.77
CA ARG A 205 19.77 -23.43 1.69
C ARG A 205 20.39 -22.62 0.57
N TYR A 206 20.61 -23.24 -0.58
CA TYR A 206 21.12 -22.59 -1.78
C TYR A 206 20.04 -22.60 -2.86
N ARG A 207 19.64 -21.43 -3.37
CA ARG A 207 18.57 -21.26 -4.36
C ARG A 207 19.05 -20.59 -5.65
N MET A 208 20.27 -20.06 -5.68
CA MET A 208 20.74 -19.24 -6.80
C MET A 208 21.90 -19.90 -7.56
N GLU A 209 21.88 -19.71 -8.88
CA GLU A 209 23.06 -19.92 -9.70
C GLU A 209 24.12 -18.85 -9.42
N PRO A 210 25.40 -19.22 -9.33
CA PRO A 210 26.48 -18.26 -9.12
C PRO A 210 26.61 -17.27 -10.27
N GLY A 211 26.89 -15.99 -9.96
CA GLY A 211 27.33 -15.00 -10.93
C GLY A 211 26.24 -14.25 -11.69
N LYS A 212 24.97 -14.40 -11.34
CA LYS A 212 23.91 -13.61 -11.97
C LYS A 212 24.00 -12.14 -11.54
N GLU A 213 24.01 -11.26 -12.52
CA GLU A 213 24.00 -9.82 -12.36
C GLU A 213 22.74 -9.22 -12.96
N TRP A 214 22.29 -8.11 -12.41
CA TRP A 214 21.16 -7.34 -12.91
C TRP A 214 21.56 -5.88 -13.02
N VAL A 215 21.21 -5.26 -14.13
CA VAL A 215 21.30 -3.81 -14.32
C VAL A 215 19.88 -3.27 -14.21
N VAL A 216 19.66 -2.33 -13.31
CA VAL A 216 18.32 -1.77 -13.06
C VAL A 216 18.03 -0.69 -14.13
N PRO A 217 17.04 -0.88 -15.01
CA PRO A 217 16.71 0.09 -16.03
C PRO A 217 16.07 1.37 -15.45
N ALA A 218 16.01 2.43 -16.24
CA ALA A 218 15.30 3.65 -15.88
C ALA A 218 13.81 3.34 -15.56
N GLY A 219 13.28 3.96 -14.52
CA GLY A 219 11.90 3.76 -14.07
C GLY A 219 11.60 2.39 -13.45
N HIS A 220 12.63 1.62 -13.07
CA HIS A 220 12.49 0.31 -12.45
C HIS A 220 13.29 0.21 -11.16
N TYR A 221 12.94 -0.78 -10.34
CA TYR A 221 13.57 -1.04 -9.04
C TYR A 221 13.85 -2.53 -8.86
N PHE A 222 14.94 -2.85 -8.17
CA PHE A 222 15.28 -4.21 -7.80
C PHE A 222 14.98 -4.43 -6.33
N MET A 223 14.19 -5.46 -6.03
CA MET A 223 13.59 -5.70 -4.72
C MET A 223 14.05 -6.99 -4.11
N MET A 224 14.37 -7.00 -2.81
CA MET A 224 14.68 -8.24 -2.09
C MET A 224 13.90 -8.29 -0.77
N GLY A 225 13.59 -9.52 -0.34
CA GLY A 225 13.07 -9.75 1.00
C GLY A 225 14.20 -9.77 2.04
N ASP A 226 13.89 -9.32 3.26
CA ASP A 226 14.84 -9.35 4.37
C ASP A 226 15.13 -10.80 4.82
N ASN A 227 14.16 -11.72 4.65
CA ASN A 227 14.36 -13.17 4.78
C ASN A 227 14.94 -13.74 3.47
N ARG A 228 16.23 -13.55 3.29
CA ARG A 228 16.98 -13.75 2.04
C ARG A 228 16.72 -15.08 1.34
N ASP A 229 16.64 -16.16 2.10
CA ASP A 229 16.48 -17.52 1.55
C ASP A 229 15.03 -18.00 1.54
N ASN A 230 14.11 -17.25 2.14
CA ASN A 230 12.67 -17.54 2.16
C ASN A 230 11.84 -16.40 1.56
N SER A 231 12.33 -15.83 0.47
CA SER A 231 11.66 -14.75 -0.25
C SER A 231 11.58 -15.08 -1.74
N ASN A 232 10.41 -14.91 -2.32
CA ASN A 232 10.24 -14.84 -3.77
C ASN A 232 10.32 -13.39 -4.18
N ASP A 233 11.46 -12.98 -4.74
CA ASP A 233 11.77 -11.59 -5.06
C ASP A 233 12.52 -11.45 -6.40
N SER A 234 12.99 -10.26 -6.70
CA SER A 234 13.66 -9.91 -7.97
C SER A 234 14.71 -10.90 -8.44
N ARG A 235 15.35 -11.61 -7.51
CA ARG A 235 16.38 -12.60 -7.82
C ARG A 235 15.83 -13.84 -8.53
N TYR A 236 14.55 -14.17 -8.32
CA TYR A 236 13.94 -15.45 -8.70
C TYR A 236 12.81 -15.34 -9.70
N TRP A 237 12.31 -14.12 -9.98
CA TRP A 237 11.23 -13.96 -10.94
C TRP A 237 11.70 -14.29 -12.34
N ASN A 238 10.97 -15.19 -12.98
CA ASN A 238 11.27 -15.67 -14.31
C ASN A 238 9.96 -15.90 -15.08
N ASP A 239 9.41 -14.81 -15.61
CA ASP A 239 8.20 -14.85 -16.42
C ASP A 239 8.60 -14.73 -17.91
N PRO A 240 8.30 -15.75 -18.74
CA PRO A 240 8.64 -15.72 -20.16
C PRO A 240 7.96 -14.61 -20.95
N LYS A 241 6.92 -13.96 -20.39
CA LYS A 241 6.22 -12.83 -21.01
C LYS A 241 6.94 -11.50 -20.78
N ILE A 242 7.88 -11.46 -19.83
CA ILE A 242 8.64 -10.25 -19.51
C ILE A 242 9.97 -10.28 -20.28
N PRO A 243 10.35 -9.18 -20.94
CA PRO A 243 11.67 -9.05 -21.60
C PRO A 243 12.80 -9.40 -20.63
N LYS A 244 13.86 -10.04 -21.14
CA LYS A 244 14.98 -10.57 -20.32
C LYS A 244 15.69 -9.50 -19.50
N ASP A 245 15.81 -8.29 -20.03
CA ASP A 245 16.41 -7.13 -19.39
C ASP A 245 15.53 -6.52 -18.28
N LEU A 246 14.23 -6.83 -18.29
CA LEU A 246 13.27 -6.42 -17.27
C LEU A 246 12.94 -7.54 -16.27
N LEU A 247 13.50 -8.73 -16.45
CA LEU A 247 13.27 -9.84 -15.50
C LEU A 247 13.80 -9.50 -14.12
N GLY A 248 12.94 -9.63 -13.12
CA GLY A 248 13.25 -9.27 -11.74
C GLY A 248 13.05 -7.79 -11.41
N MET A 249 12.61 -6.98 -12.36
CA MET A 249 12.42 -5.54 -12.15
C MET A 249 10.97 -5.20 -11.80
N VAL A 250 10.81 -4.22 -10.91
CA VAL A 250 9.51 -3.63 -10.57
C VAL A 250 9.41 -2.26 -11.24
N PRO A 251 8.50 -2.09 -12.21
CA PRO A 251 8.30 -0.79 -12.85
C PRO A 251 7.62 0.21 -11.90
N ASP A 252 7.94 1.50 -12.04
CA ASP A 252 7.39 2.58 -11.19
C ASP A 252 5.86 2.56 -11.14
N GLN A 253 5.20 2.25 -12.24
CA GLN A 253 3.73 2.17 -12.30
C GLN A 253 3.11 1.09 -11.40
N ASN A 254 3.90 0.10 -10.97
CA ASN A 254 3.44 -0.96 -10.08
C ASN A 254 3.53 -0.59 -8.60
N ILE A 255 4.14 0.55 -8.26
CA ILE A 255 4.32 0.97 -6.87
C ILE A 255 2.97 1.35 -6.27
N VAL A 256 2.67 0.79 -5.10
CA VAL A 256 1.51 1.15 -4.27
C VAL A 256 1.88 2.21 -3.24
N GLY A 257 3.02 2.05 -2.54
CA GLY A 257 3.49 3.02 -1.57
C GLY A 257 4.61 2.50 -0.66
N LYS A 258 5.05 3.37 0.27
CA LYS A 258 6.09 3.09 1.26
C LYS A 258 5.46 2.60 2.57
N ALA A 259 5.83 1.41 3.03
CA ALA A 259 5.49 0.94 4.36
C ALA A 259 6.32 1.72 5.39
N PHE A 260 5.68 2.29 6.41
CA PHE A 260 6.36 3.15 7.37
C PHE A 260 6.14 2.79 8.83
N ALA A 261 5.09 2.03 9.16
CA ALA A 261 4.81 1.61 10.52
C ALA A 261 4.11 0.25 10.58
N ILE A 262 4.41 -0.53 11.63
CA ILE A 262 3.56 -1.61 12.13
C ILE A 262 2.67 -0.96 13.18
N TRP A 263 1.35 -1.16 13.12
CA TRP A 263 0.42 -0.57 14.08
C TRP A 263 -0.34 -1.61 14.90
N MET A 264 -0.34 -2.87 14.46
CA MET A 264 -1.01 -3.97 15.13
C MET A 264 -0.44 -5.30 14.64
N THR A 265 -0.48 -6.33 15.47
CA THR A 265 -0.17 -7.70 15.09
C THR A 265 -1.33 -8.62 15.43
N TRP A 266 -1.83 -9.38 14.46
CA TRP A 266 -2.91 -10.36 14.63
C TRP A 266 -2.63 -11.59 13.76
N PRO A 267 -1.81 -12.54 14.24
CA PRO A 267 -1.34 -13.69 13.44
C PRO A 267 -2.45 -14.63 12.99
N ASP A 268 -3.45 -14.81 13.83
CA ASP A 268 -4.61 -15.67 13.54
C ASP A 268 -5.88 -14.93 14.01
N PRO A 269 -6.60 -14.25 13.10
CA PRO A 269 -7.78 -13.46 13.41
C PRO A 269 -9.01 -14.34 13.69
N LYS A 270 -8.89 -15.29 14.61
CA LYS A 270 -10.01 -16.04 15.19
C LYS A 270 -10.54 -15.32 16.42
N LEU A 271 -11.81 -15.52 16.71
CA LEU A 271 -12.52 -14.89 17.84
C LEU A 271 -11.84 -15.06 19.22
N LYS A 272 -10.94 -16.04 19.37
CA LYS A 272 -10.22 -16.32 20.61
C LYS A 272 -8.90 -15.56 20.77
N ASN A 273 -8.36 -15.01 19.69
CA ASN A 273 -7.06 -14.31 19.69
C ASN A 273 -7.32 -12.82 19.52
N LEU A 274 -6.96 -12.05 20.54
CA LEU A 274 -7.04 -10.60 20.46
C LEU A 274 -5.84 -10.03 19.69
N PRO A 275 -6.00 -8.90 18.98
CA PRO A 275 -4.88 -8.19 18.39
C PRO A 275 -3.92 -7.70 19.47
N SER A 276 -2.64 -7.68 19.14
CA SER A 276 -1.56 -7.17 19.99
C SER A 276 -0.96 -5.92 19.40
N PHE A 277 -0.60 -4.96 20.26
CA PHE A 277 0.09 -3.73 19.90
C PHE A 277 1.55 -3.72 20.39
N SER A 278 2.08 -4.87 20.84
CA SER A 278 3.43 -4.99 21.40
C SER A 278 4.56 -4.83 20.37
N ARG A 279 4.22 -4.88 19.06
CA ARG A 279 5.17 -4.73 17.95
C ARG A 279 4.98 -3.42 17.18
N ASP A 280 4.18 -2.49 17.70
CA ASP A 280 4.00 -1.18 17.08
C ASP A 280 5.34 -0.42 17.03
N ARG A 281 5.79 -0.11 15.81
CA ARG A 281 7.04 0.57 15.56
C ARG A 281 7.12 1.13 14.15
N LEU A 282 8.01 2.10 13.95
CA LEU A 282 8.37 2.56 12.62
C LEU A 282 9.20 1.48 11.88
N ILE A 283 9.03 1.43 10.58
CA ILE A 283 9.77 0.55 9.67
C ILE A 283 10.89 1.37 9.04
N HIS A 284 12.12 0.88 9.21
CA HIS A 284 13.32 1.50 8.66
C HIS A 284 13.95 0.59 7.60
#